data_0e570ec81ed308ae8f89cf16e3659e78
#
_entry.id   0e570ec81ed308ae8f89cf16e3659e78
#
_cell.length_a   1.000
_cell.length_b   1.000
_cell.length_c   1.000
_cell.angle_alpha   90.00
_cell.angle_beta   90.00
_cell.angle_gamma   90.00
#
_symmetry.space_group_name_H-M   'P 1'
#
loop_
_entity.id
_entity.type
_entity.pdbx_description
1 polymer ?
#
loop_
_entity_poly.entity_id
_entity_poly.type
_entity_poly.pdbx_seq_one_letter_code
_entity_poly.pdbx_strand_id
1 'polypeptide(L)'
;MATFQQWVAGARPRTLFAAVAPVIIGTAAAAQHSEPSYAIAILAGVVALALQIGVNYANDYSDGIRGTDDSRVGPVRLVGQRLARPESVKAAAFLTFGFAAIVGLALVAIAEAWWLLPLGIASIVAAWKYTGGDNPYGYMGLGEIFVFVFFGLVATLGTMYAETGTLTWFAVAAAVGVGAIASAILVANNLRDIPTDSETGKHTLAVRLGDRGTRYLWLGLIVTSVLAVGVMAIWQLWALLGLVAVLTIYRGTQVVMGGAQGRQLVPVLGSTGKYELAYAVAVFAGVLIARTIA
;
A
#
# COMPACT_ATOMS: atom_id res chain seq x y z
N MET A 1 -9.05 14.91 -25.02
CA MET A 1 -8.15 13.80 -24.60
C MET A 1 -7.36 14.28 -23.39
N ALA A 2 -7.19 13.41 -22.37
CA ALA A 2 -6.40 13.76 -21.18
C ALA A 2 -4.95 14.06 -21.55
N THR A 3 -4.35 15.07 -20.91
CA THR A 3 -2.94 15.43 -21.05
C THR A 3 -2.04 14.40 -20.33
N PHE A 4 -0.75 14.36 -20.67
CA PHE A 4 0.23 13.51 -19.95
C PHE A 4 0.23 13.79 -18.44
N GLN A 5 0.16 15.05 -18.02
CA GLN A 5 0.09 15.43 -16.61
C GLN A 5 -1.16 14.88 -15.91
N GLN A 6 -2.31 14.84 -16.61
CA GLN A 6 -3.53 14.26 -16.06
C GLN A 6 -3.41 12.73 -15.91
N TRP A 7 -2.77 12.02 -16.85
CA TRP A 7 -2.46 10.61 -16.72
C TRP A 7 -1.54 10.33 -15.53
N VAL A 8 -0.48 11.12 -15.36
CA VAL A 8 0.41 11.02 -14.19
C VAL A 8 -0.36 11.28 -12.90
N ALA A 9 -1.25 12.28 -12.87
CA ALA A 9 -2.09 12.55 -11.70
C ALA A 9 -3.06 11.40 -11.40
N GLY A 10 -3.62 10.74 -12.44
CA GLY A 10 -4.46 9.54 -12.31
C GLY A 10 -3.71 8.34 -11.75
N ALA A 11 -2.41 8.20 -12.04
CA ALA A 11 -1.54 7.19 -11.42
C ALA A 11 -1.31 7.43 -9.91
N ARG A 12 -1.69 8.60 -9.38
CA ARG A 12 -1.63 8.98 -7.95
C ARG A 12 -0.23 8.83 -7.34
N PRO A 13 0.77 9.62 -7.74
CA PRO A 13 2.15 9.48 -7.26
C PRO A 13 2.30 9.45 -5.74
N ARG A 14 1.40 10.16 -5.01
CA ARG A 14 1.43 10.21 -3.54
C ARG A 14 1.10 8.87 -2.86
N THR A 15 0.48 7.93 -3.57
CA THR A 15 0.16 6.58 -3.04
C THR A 15 1.22 5.54 -3.41
N LEU A 16 2.20 5.89 -4.25
CA LEU A 16 3.24 4.95 -4.68
C LEU A 16 4.21 4.59 -3.55
N PHE A 17 4.27 5.39 -2.48
CA PHE A 17 5.04 5.04 -1.28
C PHE A 17 4.56 3.72 -0.67
N ALA A 18 3.25 3.47 -0.66
CA ALA A 18 2.67 2.22 -0.18
C ALA A 18 3.11 0.98 -0.98
N ALA A 19 3.55 1.16 -2.23
CA ALA A 19 4.08 0.06 -3.03
C ALA A 19 5.57 -0.19 -2.78
N VAL A 20 6.35 0.88 -2.54
CA VAL A 20 7.82 0.80 -2.42
C VAL A 20 8.25 0.40 -1.00
N ALA A 21 7.58 0.91 0.03
CA ALA A 21 7.94 0.67 1.41
C ALA A 21 7.94 -0.82 1.81
N PRO A 22 6.95 -1.66 1.42
CA PRO A 22 6.98 -3.09 1.69
C PRO A 22 8.17 -3.81 1.06
N VAL A 23 8.60 -3.40 -0.14
CA VAL A 23 9.77 -3.96 -0.81
C VAL A 23 11.06 -3.59 -0.05
N ILE A 24 11.21 -2.33 0.35
CA ILE A 24 12.36 -1.88 1.16
C ILE A 24 12.43 -2.69 2.48
N ILE A 25 11.30 -2.90 3.14
CA ILE A 25 11.22 -3.69 4.39
C ILE A 25 11.54 -5.16 4.13
N GLY A 26 11.08 -5.74 3.01
CA GLY A 26 11.41 -7.11 2.62
C GLY A 26 12.91 -7.28 2.37
N THR A 27 13.53 -6.32 1.65
CA THR A 27 14.97 -6.27 1.45
C THR A 27 15.75 -6.05 2.76
N ALA A 28 15.22 -5.24 3.69
CA ALA A 28 15.80 -5.10 5.03
C ALA A 28 15.79 -6.43 5.78
N ALA A 29 14.71 -7.20 5.68
CA ALA A 29 14.63 -8.53 6.29
C ALA A 29 15.59 -9.53 5.61
N ALA A 30 15.75 -9.47 4.29
CA ALA A 30 16.76 -10.23 3.57
C ALA A 30 18.17 -9.87 4.04
N ALA A 31 18.49 -8.58 4.14
CA ALA A 31 19.78 -8.07 4.61
C ALA A 31 20.05 -8.43 6.07
N GLN A 32 19.03 -8.55 6.92
CA GLN A 32 19.18 -9.00 8.30
C GLN A 32 19.58 -10.49 8.38
N HIS A 33 19.11 -11.29 7.42
CA HIS A 33 19.33 -12.74 7.41
C HIS A 33 20.60 -13.14 6.64
N SER A 34 20.83 -12.54 5.47
CA SER A 34 21.94 -12.91 4.56
C SER A 34 22.33 -11.73 3.66
N GLU A 35 23.04 -11.98 2.57
CA GLU A 35 23.32 -10.98 1.55
C GLU A 35 22.07 -10.79 0.66
N PRO A 36 21.47 -9.57 0.59
CA PRO A 36 20.29 -9.33 -0.20
C PRO A 36 20.60 -9.24 -1.69
N SER A 37 19.66 -9.64 -2.55
CA SER A 37 19.77 -9.45 -3.99
C SER A 37 19.10 -8.15 -4.42
N TYR A 38 19.86 -7.06 -4.53
CA TYR A 38 19.31 -5.77 -4.96
C TYR A 38 18.68 -5.81 -6.36
N ALA A 39 19.13 -6.71 -7.24
CA ALA A 39 18.51 -6.89 -8.56
C ALA A 39 17.06 -7.42 -8.42
N ILE A 40 16.85 -8.41 -7.54
CA ILE A 40 15.50 -8.93 -7.24
C ILE A 40 14.67 -7.86 -6.53
N ALA A 41 15.23 -7.10 -5.59
CA ALA A 41 14.56 -5.99 -4.92
C ALA A 41 14.05 -4.94 -5.93
N ILE A 42 14.87 -4.58 -6.92
CA ILE A 42 14.46 -3.63 -7.98
C ILE A 42 13.30 -4.20 -8.80
N LEU A 43 13.38 -5.47 -9.22
CA LEU A 43 12.28 -6.10 -9.96
C LEU A 43 10.99 -6.15 -9.11
N ALA A 44 11.08 -6.51 -7.83
CA ALA A 44 9.95 -6.49 -6.91
C ALA A 44 9.35 -5.08 -6.77
N GLY A 45 10.20 -4.05 -6.68
CA GLY A 45 9.79 -2.65 -6.67
C GLY A 45 9.04 -2.23 -7.95
N VAL A 46 9.51 -2.66 -9.11
CA VAL A 46 8.84 -2.40 -10.40
C VAL A 46 7.48 -3.11 -10.46
N VAL A 47 7.39 -4.37 -10.03
CA VAL A 47 6.11 -5.10 -9.94
C VAL A 47 5.14 -4.39 -9.01
N ALA A 48 5.58 -4.01 -7.81
CA ALA A 48 4.74 -3.34 -6.81
C ALA A 48 4.24 -1.98 -7.33
N LEU A 49 5.10 -1.18 -7.97
CA LEU A 49 4.72 0.10 -8.57
C LEU A 49 3.73 -0.09 -9.73
N ALA A 50 3.97 -1.07 -10.59
CA ALA A 50 3.07 -1.34 -11.70
C ALA A 50 1.68 -1.80 -11.20
N LEU A 51 1.62 -2.70 -10.21
CA LEU A 51 0.35 -3.12 -9.59
C LEU A 51 -0.38 -1.92 -8.96
N GLN A 52 0.34 -1.04 -8.25
CA GLN A 52 -0.26 0.14 -7.62
C GLN A 52 -0.81 1.14 -8.65
N ILE A 53 -0.09 1.38 -9.73
CA ILE A 53 -0.57 2.24 -10.83
C ILE A 53 -1.79 1.59 -11.50
N GLY A 54 -1.72 0.30 -11.78
CA GLY A 54 -2.82 -0.46 -12.37
C GLY A 54 -4.09 -0.41 -11.50
N VAL A 55 -3.97 -0.61 -10.18
CA VAL A 55 -5.07 -0.46 -9.22
C VAL A 55 -5.65 0.95 -9.24
N ASN A 56 -4.81 1.98 -9.31
CA ASN A 56 -5.29 3.36 -9.34
C ASN A 56 -6.13 3.65 -10.59
N TYR A 57 -5.71 3.15 -11.76
CA TYR A 57 -6.51 3.26 -13.00
C TYR A 57 -7.76 2.37 -12.98
N ALA A 58 -7.67 1.14 -12.43
CA ALA A 58 -8.82 0.26 -12.28
C ALA A 58 -9.90 0.87 -11.38
N ASN A 59 -9.48 1.52 -10.28
CA ASN A 59 -10.37 2.23 -9.38
C ASN A 59 -11.01 3.45 -10.05
N ASP A 60 -10.22 4.23 -10.82
CA ASP A 60 -10.74 5.38 -11.56
C ASP A 60 -11.80 4.94 -12.61
N TYR A 61 -11.50 3.88 -13.37
CA TYR A 61 -12.45 3.30 -14.32
C TYR A 61 -13.73 2.83 -13.64
N SER A 62 -13.61 1.99 -12.61
CA SER A 62 -14.75 1.33 -11.98
C SER A 62 -15.65 2.29 -11.20
N ASP A 63 -15.05 3.21 -10.44
CA ASP A 63 -15.77 4.24 -9.69
C ASP A 63 -16.41 5.24 -10.66
N GLY A 64 -15.69 5.62 -11.72
CA GLY A 64 -16.18 6.57 -12.72
C GLY A 64 -17.38 6.09 -13.52
N ILE A 65 -17.42 4.81 -13.94
CA ILE A 65 -18.59 4.26 -14.65
C ILE A 65 -19.81 4.05 -13.74
N ARG A 66 -19.60 3.98 -12.42
CA ARG A 66 -20.71 3.86 -11.43
C ARG A 66 -21.20 5.22 -10.93
N GLY A 67 -20.55 6.33 -11.30
CA GLY A 67 -20.92 7.67 -10.85
C GLY A 67 -20.55 7.95 -9.38
N THR A 68 -19.80 7.07 -8.71
CA THR A 68 -19.40 7.26 -7.30
C THR A 68 -18.35 8.36 -7.11
N ASP A 69 -17.75 8.83 -8.19
CA ASP A 69 -16.72 9.89 -8.18
C ASP A 69 -17.25 11.30 -8.54
N ASP A 70 -18.53 11.44 -8.89
CA ASP A 70 -19.09 12.71 -9.42
C ASP A 70 -19.03 13.87 -8.41
N SER A 71 -19.16 13.59 -7.11
CA SER A 71 -19.11 14.59 -6.02
C SER A 71 -17.90 14.44 -5.09
N ARG A 72 -16.97 13.54 -5.42
CA ARG A 72 -15.87 13.18 -4.52
C ARG A 72 -14.78 14.25 -4.43
N VAL A 73 -14.38 14.55 -3.21
CA VAL A 73 -13.21 15.41 -2.93
C VAL A 73 -11.94 14.54 -2.94
N GLY A 74 -11.03 14.79 -3.89
CA GLY A 74 -9.82 13.98 -3.95
C GLY A 74 -8.90 14.30 -5.13
N PRO A 75 -7.96 13.39 -5.46
CA PRO A 75 -7.06 13.53 -6.61
C PRO A 75 -7.84 13.50 -7.93
N VAL A 76 -7.15 13.89 -9.01
CA VAL A 76 -7.70 13.85 -10.38
C VAL A 76 -8.28 12.47 -10.67
N ARG A 77 -9.47 12.45 -11.29
CA ARG A 77 -10.20 11.28 -11.76
C ARG A 77 -10.40 11.41 -13.27
N LEU A 78 -9.76 10.52 -14.04
CA LEU A 78 -9.78 10.60 -15.50
C LEU A 78 -11.18 10.35 -16.06
N VAL A 79 -11.89 9.35 -15.51
CA VAL A 79 -13.26 9.00 -15.92
C VAL A 79 -14.28 9.89 -15.25
N GLY A 80 -14.26 10.00 -13.91
CA GLY A 80 -15.24 10.78 -13.15
C GLY A 80 -15.27 12.26 -13.54
N GLN A 81 -14.13 12.86 -13.90
CA GLN A 81 -14.03 14.23 -14.41
C GLN A 81 -14.13 14.33 -15.94
N ARG A 82 -14.46 13.24 -16.63
CA ARG A 82 -14.62 13.16 -18.11
C ARG A 82 -13.39 13.61 -18.89
N LEU A 83 -12.19 13.46 -18.34
CA LEU A 83 -10.92 13.82 -18.97
C LEU A 83 -10.46 12.76 -19.98
N ALA A 84 -10.77 11.49 -19.74
CA ALA A 84 -10.47 10.36 -20.62
C ALA A 84 -11.69 9.46 -20.81
N ARG A 85 -11.71 8.71 -21.90
CA ARG A 85 -12.73 7.69 -22.16
C ARG A 85 -12.54 6.53 -21.19
N PRO A 86 -13.62 5.94 -20.63
CA PRO A 86 -13.53 4.80 -19.71
C PRO A 86 -12.70 3.64 -20.29
N GLU A 87 -12.88 3.32 -21.58
CA GLU A 87 -12.16 2.24 -22.24
C GLU A 87 -10.66 2.47 -22.27
N SER A 88 -10.22 3.72 -22.44
CA SER A 88 -8.79 4.08 -22.42
C SER A 88 -8.19 3.90 -21.04
N VAL A 89 -8.91 4.25 -19.96
CA VAL A 89 -8.45 4.10 -18.57
C VAL A 89 -8.44 2.62 -18.19
N LYS A 90 -9.46 1.85 -18.60
CA LYS A 90 -9.49 0.39 -18.45
C LYS A 90 -8.30 -0.27 -19.16
N ALA A 91 -8.03 0.10 -20.40
CA ALA A 91 -6.89 -0.42 -21.17
C ALA A 91 -5.56 -0.10 -20.46
N ALA A 92 -5.37 1.13 -19.94
CA ALA A 92 -4.19 1.50 -19.20
C ALA A 92 -4.00 0.65 -17.92
N ALA A 93 -5.08 0.33 -17.18
CA ALA A 93 -5.03 -0.56 -16.04
C ALA A 93 -4.54 -1.96 -16.43
N PHE A 94 -5.13 -2.56 -17.48
CA PHE A 94 -4.74 -3.90 -17.92
C PHE A 94 -3.34 -3.95 -18.55
N LEU A 95 -2.91 -2.92 -19.29
CA LEU A 95 -1.54 -2.83 -19.80
C LEU A 95 -0.53 -2.77 -18.63
N THR A 96 -0.85 -2.03 -17.58
CA THR A 96 0.01 -1.93 -16.40
C THR A 96 0.05 -3.24 -15.62
N PHE A 97 -1.09 -3.95 -15.49
CA PHE A 97 -1.12 -5.29 -14.90
C PHE A 97 -0.37 -6.31 -15.75
N GLY A 98 -0.48 -6.24 -17.08
CA GLY A 98 0.29 -7.09 -18.01
C GLY A 98 1.80 -6.84 -17.88
N PHE A 99 2.21 -5.58 -17.77
CA PHE A 99 3.61 -5.23 -17.49
C PHE A 99 4.09 -5.78 -16.14
N ALA A 100 3.27 -5.65 -15.07
CA ALA A 100 3.57 -6.23 -13.77
C ALA A 100 3.72 -7.76 -13.86
N ALA A 101 2.87 -8.44 -14.64
CA ALA A 101 2.94 -9.89 -14.86
C ALA A 101 4.23 -10.31 -15.57
N ILE A 102 4.64 -9.58 -16.61
CA ILE A 102 5.88 -9.87 -17.36
C ILE A 102 7.11 -9.69 -16.43
N VAL A 103 7.19 -8.57 -15.71
CA VAL A 103 8.31 -8.32 -14.79
C VAL A 103 8.28 -9.30 -13.62
N GLY A 104 7.09 -9.63 -13.10
CA GLY A 104 6.91 -10.61 -12.03
C GLY A 104 7.34 -12.02 -12.46
N LEU A 105 7.03 -12.42 -13.70
CA LEU A 105 7.51 -13.69 -14.27
C LEU A 105 9.04 -13.72 -14.37
N ALA A 106 9.65 -12.63 -14.84
CA ALA A 106 11.12 -12.52 -14.86
C ALA A 106 11.72 -12.60 -13.46
N LEU A 107 11.12 -11.91 -12.47
CA LEU A 107 11.53 -12.00 -11.07
C LEU A 107 11.49 -13.44 -10.56
N VAL A 108 10.36 -14.13 -10.74
CA VAL A 108 10.16 -15.52 -10.30
C VAL A 108 11.15 -16.47 -10.95
N ALA A 109 11.44 -16.28 -12.25
CA ALA A 109 12.39 -17.11 -12.99
C ALA A 109 13.83 -16.88 -12.51
N ILE A 110 14.25 -15.62 -12.25
CA ILE A 110 15.59 -15.29 -11.75
C ILE A 110 15.77 -15.77 -10.31
N ALA A 111 14.75 -15.64 -9.48
CA ALA A 111 14.74 -16.08 -8.08
C ALA A 111 14.54 -17.59 -7.92
N GLU A 112 14.20 -18.31 -8.99
CA GLU A 112 13.78 -19.74 -8.98
C GLU A 112 12.61 -20.01 -8.02
N ALA A 113 11.82 -18.98 -7.70
CA ALA A 113 10.78 -18.97 -6.69
C ALA A 113 9.37 -19.20 -7.29
N TRP A 114 9.19 -20.28 -8.06
CA TRP A 114 7.99 -20.55 -8.87
C TRP A 114 6.69 -20.61 -8.08
N TRP A 115 6.74 -20.94 -6.79
CA TRP A 115 5.56 -20.93 -5.93
C TRP A 115 5.01 -19.50 -5.65
N LEU A 116 5.77 -18.43 -5.95
CA LEU A 116 5.28 -17.05 -5.89
C LEU A 116 4.34 -16.71 -7.07
N LEU A 117 4.34 -17.50 -8.14
CA LEU A 117 3.52 -17.23 -9.32
C LEU A 117 2.02 -17.20 -9.00
N PRO A 118 1.44 -18.18 -8.25
CA PRO A 118 0.04 -18.11 -7.81
C PRO A 118 -0.26 -16.85 -6.99
N LEU A 119 0.67 -16.40 -6.15
CA LEU A 119 0.49 -15.16 -5.37
C LEU A 119 0.49 -13.91 -6.26
N GLY A 120 1.34 -13.89 -7.30
CA GLY A 120 1.33 -12.82 -8.31
C GLY A 120 0.01 -12.74 -9.07
N ILE A 121 -0.52 -13.88 -9.51
CA ILE A 121 -1.83 -13.97 -10.15
C ILE A 121 -2.93 -13.50 -9.20
N ALA A 122 -2.93 -13.97 -7.94
CA ALA A 122 -3.88 -13.56 -6.92
C ALA A 122 -3.81 -12.04 -6.66
N SER A 123 -2.61 -11.45 -6.68
CA SER A 123 -2.41 -10.00 -6.52
C SER A 123 -3.06 -9.20 -7.65
N ILE A 124 -2.91 -9.62 -8.91
CA ILE A 124 -3.55 -8.97 -10.06
C ILE A 124 -5.09 -9.10 -9.98
N VAL A 125 -5.59 -10.29 -9.66
CA VAL A 125 -7.02 -10.53 -9.48
C VAL A 125 -7.59 -9.68 -8.35
N ALA A 126 -6.90 -9.62 -7.21
CA ALA A 126 -7.29 -8.79 -6.08
C ALA A 126 -7.27 -7.30 -6.47
N ALA A 127 -6.24 -6.85 -7.19
CA ALA A 127 -6.12 -5.47 -7.66
C ALA A 127 -7.31 -5.05 -8.54
N TRP A 128 -7.76 -5.92 -9.44
CA TRP A 128 -8.93 -5.67 -10.26
C TRP A 128 -10.24 -5.72 -9.44
N LYS A 129 -10.40 -6.77 -8.62
CA LYS A 129 -11.63 -7.03 -7.84
C LYS A 129 -11.83 -6.06 -6.67
N TYR A 130 -10.87 -5.19 -6.37
CA TYR A 130 -11.00 -4.18 -5.32
C TYR A 130 -12.20 -3.26 -5.56
N THR A 131 -12.34 -2.74 -6.79
CA THR A 131 -13.47 -1.90 -7.23
C THR A 131 -14.18 -2.45 -8.47
N GLY A 132 -13.59 -3.41 -9.17
CA GLY A 132 -14.10 -3.96 -10.43
C GLY A 132 -15.04 -5.15 -10.23
N GLY A 133 -15.89 -5.40 -11.25
CA GLY A 133 -16.89 -6.48 -11.24
C GLY A 133 -18.16 -6.12 -10.46
N ASP A 134 -19.08 -7.07 -10.34
CA ASP A 134 -20.42 -6.82 -9.77
C ASP A 134 -20.38 -6.69 -8.25
N ASN A 135 -19.49 -7.44 -7.57
CA ASN A 135 -19.34 -7.46 -6.12
C ASN A 135 -17.88 -7.15 -5.72
N PRO A 136 -17.44 -5.88 -5.78
CA PRO A 136 -16.08 -5.51 -5.42
C PRO A 136 -15.89 -5.57 -3.90
N TYR A 137 -14.84 -6.27 -3.45
CA TYR A 137 -14.59 -6.46 -2.03
C TYR A 137 -14.26 -5.16 -1.28
N GLY A 138 -13.74 -4.13 -1.97
CA GLY A 138 -13.54 -2.80 -1.39
C GLY A 138 -14.84 -2.13 -0.95
N TYR A 139 -15.97 -2.48 -1.59
CA TYR A 139 -17.31 -1.98 -1.20
C TYR A 139 -17.93 -2.80 -0.07
N MET A 140 -17.38 -3.97 0.23
CA MET A 140 -17.89 -4.91 1.24
C MET A 140 -17.20 -4.77 2.61
N GLY A 141 -16.35 -3.75 2.78
CA GLY A 141 -15.60 -3.52 4.02
C GLY A 141 -14.44 -4.48 4.24
N LEU A 142 -13.93 -5.11 3.19
CA LEU A 142 -12.79 -6.03 3.24
C LEU A 142 -11.49 -5.37 2.74
N GLY A 143 -11.55 -4.11 2.32
CA GLY A 143 -10.41 -3.39 1.72
C GLY A 143 -9.18 -3.38 2.60
N GLU A 144 -9.33 -3.09 3.89
CA GLU A 144 -8.24 -3.01 4.86
C GLU A 144 -7.53 -4.37 5.06
N ILE A 145 -8.30 -5.46 5.07
CA ILE A 145 -7.76 -6.83 5.19
C ILE A 145 -6.91 -7.15 3.95
N PHE A 146 -7.44 -6.89 2.76
CA PHE A 146 -6.71 -7.15 1.52
C PHE A 146 -5.47 -6.27 1.38
N VAL A 147 -5.53 -5.00 1.78
CA VAL A 147 -4.35 -4.12 1.82
C VAL A 147 -3.31 -4.68 2.79
N PHE A 148 -3.69 -5.08 4.01
CA PHE A 148 -2.78 -5.69 4.97
C PHE A 148 -2.11 -6.95 4.40
N VAL A 149 -2.88 -7.83 3.76
CA VAL A 149 -2.37 -9.07 3.18
C VAL A 149 -1.45 -8.81 2.00
N PHE A 150 -1.87 -8.02 1.01
CA PHE A 150 -1.10 -7.88 -0.24
C PHE A 150 0.06 -6.88 -0.11
N PHE A 151 -0.13 -5.75 0.56
CA PHE A 151 0.94 -4.76 0.76
C PHE A 151 1.82 -5.09 1.98
N GLY A 152 1.25 -5.65 3.04
CA GLY A 152 2.03 -6.08 4.21
C GLY A 152 2.69 -7.43 3.98
N LEU A 153 1.90 -8.51 4.00
CA LEU A 153 2.45 -9.86 4.04
C LEU A 153 3.03 -10.28 2.69
N VAL A 154 2.26 -10.22 1.59
CA VAL A 154 2.69 -10.76 0.28
C VAL A 154 3.86 -9.96 -0.26
N ALA A 155 3.79 -8.63 -0.27
CA ALA A 155 4.87 -7.81 -0.81
C ALA A 155 6.16 -7.93 -0.01
N THR A 156 6.09 -7.88 1.33
CA THR A 156 7.28 -7.95 2.20
C THR A 156 7.89 -9.34 2.25
N LEU A 157 7.07 -10.35 2.56
CA LEU A 157 7.56 -11.74 2.68
C LEU A 157 7.95 -12.30 1.31
N GLY A 158 7.18 -11.96 0.26
CA GLY A 158 7.50 -12.34 -1.11
C GLY A 158 8.83 -11.75 -1.58
N THR A 159 9.13 -10.48 -1.24
CA THR A 159 10.42 -9.86 -1.55
C THR A 159 11.56 -10.57 -0.82
N MET A 160 11.47 -10.75 0.49
CA MET A 160 12.50 -11.47 1.25
C MET A 160 12.72 -12.87 0.70
N TYR A 161 11.64 -13.61 0.45
CA TYR A 161 11.75 -14.98 -0.06
C TYR A 161 12.39 -15.03 -1.44
N ALA A 162 12.00 -14.12 -2.34
CA ALA A 162 12.61 -14.05 -3.67
C ALA A 162 14.12 -13.74 -3.61
N GLU A 163 14.55 -12.94 -2.62
CA GLU A 163 15.97 -12.59 -2.45
C GLU A 163 16.81 -13.70 -1.79
N THR A 164 16.22 -14.49 -0.87
CA THR A 164 16.99 -15.37 0.04
C THR A 164 16.54 -16.84 0.01
N GLY A 165 15.40 -17.15 -0.58
CA GLY A 165 14.79 -18.47 -0.52
C GLY A 165 14.21 -18.86 0.86
N THR A 166 14.24 -17.95 1.84
CA THR A 166 13.83 -18.22 3.23
C THR A 166 12.91 -17.13 3.78
N LEU A 167 12.28 -17.44 4.92
CA LEU A 167 11.48 -16.48 5.69
C LEU A 167 11.93 -16.51 7.16
N THR A 168 11.95 -15.34 7.81
CA THR A 168 12.31 -15.18 9.21
C THR A 168 11.17 -14.55 10.02
N TRP A 169 11.17 -14.74 11.33
CA TRP A 169 10.23 -14.06 12.21
C TRP A 169 10.43 -12.54 12.25
N PHE A 170 11.66 -12.07 12.00
CA PHE A 170 11.92 -10.65 11.78
C PHE A 170 11.12 -10.12 10.58
N ALA A 171 11.11 -10.86 9.47
CA ALA A 171 10.35 -10.48 8.28
C ALA A 171 8.83 -10.47 8.53
N VAL A 172 8.33 -11.42 9.33
CA VAL A 172 6.89 -11.44 9.71
C VAL A 172 6.55 -10.22 10.53
N ALA A 173 7.35 -9.86 11.54
CA ALA A 173 7.14 -8.65 12.32
C ALA A 173 7.21 -7.39 11.44
N ALA A 174 8.18 -7.33 10.53
CA ALA A 174 8.34 -6.23 9.58
C ALA A 174 7.12 -6.10 8.64
N ALA A 175 6.61 -7.22 8.11
CA ALA A 175 5.43 -7.27 7.26
C ALA A 175 4.16 -6.82 7.99
N VAL A 176 4.00 -7.20 9.25
CA VAL A 176 2.89 -6.72 10.11
C VAL A 176 2.98 -5.21 10.30
N GLY A 177 4.18 -4.68 10.58
CA GLY A 177 4.39 -3.25 10.79
C GLY A 177 4.05 -2.41 9.56
N VAL A 178 4.64 -2.73 8.39
CA VAL A 178 4.38 -1.97 7.15
C VAL A 178 2.96 -2.18 6.65
N GLY A 179 2.39 -3.39 6.77
CA GLY A 179 1.01 -3.69 6.39
C GLY A 179 -0.01 -2.93 7.24
N ALA A 180 0.27 -2.73 8.52
CA ALA A 180 -0.55 -1.88 9.38
C ALA A 180 -0.55 -0.42 8.90
N ILE A 181 0.62 0.12 8.50
CA ILE A 181 0.69 1.50 7.98
C ILE A 181 -0.02 1.62 6.63
N ALA A 182 0.17 0.66 5.71
CA ALA A 182 -0.55 0.63 4.44
C ALA A 182 -2.07 0.61 4.64
N SER A 183 -2.55 -0.22 5.58
CA SER A 183 -3.97 -0.24 5.97
C SER A 183 -4.43 1.09 6.58
N ALA A 184 -3.58 1.76 7.38
CA ALA A 184 -3.89 3.07 7.94
C ALA A 184 -4.07 4.15 6.86
N ILE A 185 -3.33 4.08 5.73
CA ILE A 185 -3.55 4.97 4.58
C ILE A 185 -4.96 4.79 4.03
N LEU A 186 -5.40 3.53 3.84
CA LEU A 186 -6.75 3.24 3.37
C LEU A 186 -7.82 3.68 4.38
N VAL A 187 -7.61 3.41 5.68
CA VAL A 187 -8.52 3.84 6.75
C VAL A 187 -8.67 5.35 6.78
N ALA A 188 -7.58 6.12 6.62
CA ALA A 188 -7.66 7.58 6.55
C ALA A 188 -8.45 8.06 5.30
N ASN A 189 -8.28 7.37 4.17
CA ASN A 189 -9.05 7.63 2.96
C ASN A 189 -10.54 7.37 3.16
N ASN A 190 -10.89 6.21 3.72
CA ASN A 190 -12.27 5.80 3.96
C ASN A 190 -12.92 6.65 5.07
N LEU A 191 -12.17 7.09 6.11
CA LEU A 191 -12.64 8.03 7.12
C LEU A 191 -13.10 9.36 6.49
N ARG A 192 -12.31 9.88 5.54
CA ARG A 192 -12.66 11.10 4.79
C ARG A 192 -13.96 10.94 4.01
N ASP A 193 -14.15 9.75 3.44
CA ASP A 193 -15.19 9.47 2.45
C ASP A 193 -16.47 8.88 3.07
N ILE A 194 -16.56 8.69 4.41
CA ILE A 194 -17.77 8.14 5.09
C ILE A 194 -19.07 8.76 4.59
N PRO A 195 -19.22 10.09 4.47
CA PRO A 195 -20.49 10.67 4.03
C PRO A 195 -20.86 10.25 2.60
N THR A 196 -19.94 10.37 1.65
CA THR A 196 -20.17 10.04 0.24
C THR A 196 -20.32 8.54 0.00
N ASP A 197 -19.54 7.71 0.71
CA ASP A 197 -19.62 6.26 0.59
C ASP A 197 -20.97 5.74 1.12
N SER A 198 -21.48 6.32 2.20
CA SER A 198 -22.81 5.98 2.74
C SER A 198 -23.94 6.28 1.75
N GLU A 199 -23.88 7.41 1.04
CA GLU A 199 -24.88 7.83 0.04
C GLU A 199 -24.83 6.96 -1.23
N THR A 200 -23.63 6.48 -1.61
CA THR A 200 -23.43 5.70 -2.84
C THR A 200 -23.54 4.19 -2.64
N GLY A 201 -23.91 3.73 -1.45
CA GLY A 201 -24.07 2.31 -1.13
C GLY A 201 -22.74 1.55 -0.97
N LYS A 202 -21.62 2.25 -0.77
CA LYS A 202 -20.35 1.63 -0.38
C LYS A 202 -20.35 1.34 1.11
N HIS A 203 -20.46 0.08 1.48
CA HIS A 203 -20.40 -0.37 2.88
C HIS A 203 -18.97 -0.66 3.33
N THR A 204 -18.06 0.33 3.19
CA THR A 204 -16.68 0.22 3.65
C THR A 204 -16.61 -0.05 5.14
N LEU A 205 -15.46 -0.54 5.64
CA LEU A 205 -15.25 -0.76 7.07
C LEU A 205 -15.44 0.54 7.86
N ALA A 206 -15.03 1.68 7.31
CA ALA A 206 -15.23 2.99 7.91
C ALA A 206 -16.71 3.38 8.05
N VAL A 207 -17.54 3.10 7.03
CA VAL A 207 -18.98 3.31 7.12
C VAL A 207 -19.61 2.44 8.21
N ARG A 208 -19.17 1.18 8.36
CA ARG A 208 -19.67 0.26 9.38
C ARG A 208 -19.27 0.65 10.80
N LEU A 209 -18.03 1.10 10.99
CA LEU A 209 -17.49 1.50 12.31
C LEU A 209 -17.91 2.91 12.71
N GLY A 210 -18.36 3.72 11.76
CA GLY A 210 -18.60 5.14 11.94
C GLY A 210 -17.32 5.94 12.18
N ASP A 211 -17.45 7.26 12.31
CA ASP A 211 -16.33 8.19 12.44
C ASP A 211 -15.40 7.83 13.60
N ARG A 212 -15.96 7.69 14.82
CA ARG A 212 -15.18 7.42 16.03
C ARG A 212 -14.44 6.07 15.96
N GLY A 213 -15.12 5.01 15.55
CA GLY A 213 -14.54 3.67 15.45
C GLY A 213 -13.40 3.64 14.44
N THR A 214 -13.58 4.33 13.31
CA THR A 214 -12.55 4.42 12.25
C THR A 214 -11.29 5.16 12.73
N ARG A 215 -11.43 6.21 13.53
CA ARG A 215 -10.27 6.92 14.13
C ARG A 215 -9.49 6.03 15.08
N TYR A 216 -10.17 5.27 15.93
CA TYR A 216 -9.49 4.31 16.82
C TYR A 216 -8.84 3.16 16.04
N LEU A 217 -9.46 2.67 14.96
CA LEU A 217 -8.83 1.69 14.08
C LEU A 217 -7.54 2.26 13.47
N TRP A 218 -7.58 3.50 12.94
CA TRP A 218 -6.40 4.16 12.40
C TRP A 218 -5.28 4.26 13.44
N LEU A 219 -5.60 4.73 14.64
CA LEU A 219 -4.63 4.82 15.73
C LEU A 219 -4.06 3.45 16.13
N GLY A 220 -4.91 2.43 16.22
CA GLY A 220 -4.50 1.06 16.52
C GLY A 220 -3.51 0.51 15.50
N LEU A 221 -3.71 0.80 14.20
CA LEU A 221 -2.78 0.41 13.14
C LEU A 221 -1.42 1.12 13.26
N ILE A 222 -1.41 2.41 13.60
CA ILE A 222 -0.15 3.14 13.87
C ILE A 222 0.56 2.54 15.11
N VAL A 223 -0.16 2.26 16.18
CA VAL A 223 0.41 1.61 17.39
C VAL A 223 0.96 0.22 17.04
N THR A 224 0.25 -0.56 16.22
CA THR A 224 0.71 -1.87 15.76
C THR A 224 2.06 -1.76 15.03
N SER A 225 2.25 -0.75 14.17
CA SER A 225 3.53 -0.55 13.49
C SER A 225 4.68 -0.20 14.45
N VAL A 226 4.40 0.58 15.51
CA VAL A 226 5.39 0.90 16.55
C VAL A 226 5.75 -0.35 17.36
N LEU A 227 4.76 -1.17 17.74
CA LEU A 227 4.99 -2.43 18.44
C LEU A 227 5.78 -3.42 17.58
N ALA A 228 5.53 -3.47 16.28
CA ALA A 228 6.29 -4.31 15.34
C ALA A 228 7.78 -3.96 15.33
N VAL A 229 8.16 -2.67 15.45
CA VAL A 229 9.57 -2.26 15.61
C VAL A 229 10.16 -2.85 16.89
N GLY A 230 9.43 -2.78 18.01
CA GLY A 230 9.87 -3.40 19.28
C GLY A 230 10.07 -4.91 19.14
N VAL A 231 9.21 -5.61 18.41
CA VAL A 231 9.35 -7.04 18.15
C VAL A 231 10.54 -7.31 17.23
N MET A 232 10.76 -6.53 16.17
CA MET A 232 11.95 -6.65 15.31
C MET A 232 13.26 -6.48 16.07
N ALA A 233 13.27 -5.61 17.09
CA ALA A 233 14.43 -5.35 17.93
C ALA A 233 14.93 -6.57 18.72
N ILE A 234 14.10 -7.61 18.89
CA ILE A 234 14.50 -8.89 19.51
C ILE A 234 15.61 -9.57 18.70
N TRP A 235 15.55 -9.48 17.37
CA TRP A 235 16.56 -10.08 16.47
C TRP A 235 17.58 -9.07 15.97
N GLN A 236 17.19 -7.78 15.91
CA GLN A 236 18.06 -6.71 15.40
C GLN A 236 17.76 -5.38 16.13
N LEU A 237 18.60 -5.06 17.11
CA LEU A 237 18.42 -3.89 17.97
C LEU A 237 18.34 -2.57 17.19
N TRP A 238 19.13 -2.45 16.13
CA TRP A 238 19.14 -1.26 15.26
C TRP A 238 17.84 -1.02 14.50
N ALA A 239 16.92 -2.01 14.46
CA ALA A 239 15.58 -1.80 13.95
C ALA A 239 14.81 -0.70 14.71
N LEU A 240 15.19 -0.39 15.95
CA LEU A 240 14.64 0.70 16.76
C LEU A 240 14.75 2.07 16.08
N LEU A 241 15.65 2.24 15.10
CA LEU A 241 15.67 3.46 14.27
C LEU A 241 14.33 3.69 13.55
N GLY A 242 13.55 2.65 13.29
CA GLY A 242 12.19 2.78 12.75
C GLY A 242 11.27 3.65 13.60
N LEU A 243 11.51 3.79 14.91
CA LEU A 243 10.73 4.66 15.80
C LEU A 243 10.88 6.15 15.45
N VAL A 244 11.99 6.55 14.84
CA VAL A 244 12.21 7.95 14.43
C VAL A 244 11.15 8.38 13.40
N ALA A 245 10.66 7.44 12.59
CA ALA A 245 9.61 7.71 11.62
C ALA A 245 8.32 8.25 12.24
N VAL A 246 8.03 7.95 13.52
CA VAL A 246 6.83 8.42 14.25
C VAL A 246 6.74 9.95 14.25
N LEU A 247 7.86 10.66 14.18
CA LEU A 247 7.88 12.12 14.10
C LEU A 247 7.14 12.64 12.85
N THR A 248 7.11 11.87 11.76
CA THR A 248 6.45 12.26 10.51
C THR A 248 4.93 12.15 10.57
N ILE A 249 4.38 11.28 11.46
CA ILE A 249 2.94 11.05 11.60
C ILE A 249 2.32 11.79 12.79
N TYR A 250 3.12 12.38 13.67
CA TYR A 250 2.64 13.04 14.90
C TYR A 250 1.52 14.06 14.63
N ARG A 251 1.73 14.98 13.68
CA ARG A 251 0.69 15.96 13.29
C ARG A 251 -0.53 15.29 12.67
N GLY A 252 -0.33 14.24 11.87
CA GLY A 252 -1.44 13.45 11.30
C GLY A 252 -2.31 12.84 12.40
N THR A 253 -1.69 12.31 13.47
CA THR A 253 -2.39 11.76 14.62
C THR A 253 -3.24 12.82 15.34
N GLN A 254 -2.69 14.02 15.55
CA GLN A 254 -3.45 15.13 16.14
C GLN A 254 -4.67 15.51 15.27
N VAL A 255 -4.52 15.55 13.95
CA VAL A 255 -5.61 15.88 13.02
C VAL A 255 -6.69 14.79 13.06
N VAL A 256 -6.32 13.51 12.99
CA VAL A 256 -7.26 12.40 13.03
C VAL A 256 -8.00 12.35 14.36
N MET A 257 -7.29 12.39 15.47
CA MET A 257 -7.89 12.30 16.80
C MET A 257 -8.61 13.57 17.23
N GLY A 258 -8.27 14.72 16.64
CA GLY A 258 -8.92 16.01 16.85
C GLY A 258 -10.27 16.17 16.15
N GLY A 259 -10.78 15.14 15.43
CA GLY A 259 -12.11 15.17 14.83
C GLY A 259 -12.16 15.82 13.44
N ALA A 260 -11.03 16.00 12.74
CA ALA A 260 -10.99 16.55 11.39
C ALA A 260 -11.86 15.71 10.42
N GLN A 261 -12.52 16.39 9.45
CA GLN A 261 -13.42 15.75 8.47
C GLN A 261 -13.13 16.22 7.04
N GLY A 262 -13.58 15.44 6.06
CA GLY A 262 -13.54 15.80 4.65
C GLY A 262 -12.14 16.25 4.18
N ARG A 263 -12.05 17.43 3.61
CA ARG A 263 -10.79 17.98 3.05
C ARG A 263 -9.66 18.10 4.07
N GLN A 264 -9.96 18.27 5.35
CA GLN A 264 -8.94 18.36 6.40
C GLN A 264 -8.16 17.05 6.57
N LEU A 265 -8.71 15.90 6.17
CA LEU A 265 -8.05 14.61 6.20
C LEU A 265 -7.11 14.35 5.00
N VAL A 266 -7.18 15.14 3.93
CA VAL A 266 -6.30 14.95 2.75
C VAL A 266 -4.81 15.02 3.08
N PRO A 267 -4.31 15.94 3.93
CA PRO A 267 -2.91 15.94 4.36
C PRO A 267 -2.51 14.69 5.16
N VAL A 268 -3.46 14.06 5.86
CA VAL A 268 -3.19 12.85 6.66
C VAL A 268 -2.79 11.68 5.77
N LEU A 269 -3.44 11.51 4.61
CA LEU A 269 -3.05 10.45 3.66
C LEU A 269 -1.58 10.62 3.23
N GLY A 270 -1.18 11.85 2.91
CA GLY A 270 0.20 12.16 2.53
C GLY A 270 1.20 11.95 3.68
N SER A 271 0.84 12.33 4.91
CA SER A 271 1.72 12.12 6.07
C SER A 271 1.82 10.65 6.46
N THR A 272 0.75 9.85 6.32
CA THR A 272 0.79 8.41 6.57
C THR A 272 1.66 7.69 5.54
N GLY A 273 1.59 8.07 4.25
CA GLY A 273 2.50 7.53 3.22
C GLY A 273 3.96 7.91 3.45
N LYS A 274 4.23 9.15 3.89
CA LYS A 274 5.59 9.56 4.28
C LYS A 274 6.08 8.79 5.51
N TYR A 275 5.21 8.54 6.47
CA TYR A 275 5.51 7.71 7.64
C TYR A 275 5.90 6.29 7.21
N GLU A 276 5.16 5.70 6.30
CA GLU A 276 5.42 4.36 5.78
C GLU A 276 6.80 4.26 5.12
N LEU A 277 7.14 5.21 4.24
CA LEU A 277 8.44 5.25 3.60
C LEU A 277 9.56 5.51 4.61
N ALA A 278 9.40 6.49 5.52
CA ALA A 278 10.39 6.80 6.54
C ALA A 278 10.63 5.60 7.47
N TYR A 279 9.56 4.89 7.85
CA TYR A 279 9.62 3.65 8.63
C TYR A 279 10.47 2.59 7.92
N ALA A 280 10.17 2.32 6.65
CA ALA A 280 10.89 1.33 5.86
C ALA A 280 12.38 1.68 5.71
N VAL A 281 12.67 2.93 5.35
CA VAL A 281 14.06 3.40 5.17
C VAL A 281 14.83 3.38 6.50
N ALA A 282 14.21 3.79 7.61
CA ALA A 282 14.87 3.83 8.91
C ALA A 282 15.18 2.42 9.45
N VAL A 283 14.25 1.45 9.29
CA VAL A 283 14.52 0.05 9.64
C VAL A 283 15.64 -0.53 8.78
N PHE A 284 15.60 -0.29 7.45
CA PHE A 284 16.63 -0.75 6.55
C PHE A 284 18.01 -0.15 6.88
N ALA A 285 18.07 1.15 7.13
CA ALA A 285 19.30 1.81 7.57
C ALA A 285 19.85 1.19 8.87
N GLY A 286 18.97 0.90 9.84
CA GLY A 286 19.36 0.21 11.06
C GLY A 286 19.98 -1.15 10.80
N VAL A 287 19.37 -1.96 9.94
CA VAL A 287 19.93 -3.27 9.54
C VAL A 287 21.31 -3.11 8.89
N LEU A 288 21.47 -2.14 7.96
CA LEU A 288 22.74 -1.91 7.30
C LEU A 288 23.83 -1.44 8.27
N ILE A 289 23.51 -0.54 9.21
CA ILE A 289 24.44 -0.11 10.26
C ILE A 289 24.90 -1.32 11.07
N ALA A 290 24.00 -2.19 11.49
CA ALA A 290 24.36 -3.39 12.24
C ALA A 290 25.36 -4.28 11.49
N ARG A 291 25.19 -4.42 10.18
CA ARG A 291 26.10 -5.22 9.32
C ARG A 291 27.49 -4.61 9.17
N THR A 292 27.62 -3.28 9.31
CA THR A 292 28.92 -2.60 9.18
C THR A 292 29.75 -2.61 10.47
N ILE A 293 29.09 -2.83 11.62
CA ILE A 293 29.73 -2.82 12.93
C ILE A 293 29.85 -4.23 13.58
N ALA A 294 29.25 -5.25 12.95
CA ALA A 294 29.41 -6.66 13.33
C ALA A 294 30.61 -7.29 12.64
#